data_ef52754a7090318a1f682c1ed0d09764
#
_entry.id   ef52754a7090318a1f682c1ed0d09764
#
_cell.length_a   1.000
_cell.length_b   1.000
_cell.length_c   1.000
_cell.angle_alpha   90.00
_cell.angle_beta   90.00
_cell.angle_gamma   90.00
#
_symmetry.space_group_name_H-M   'P 1'
#
loop_
_entity.id
_entity.type
_entity.pdbx_description
1 polymer ?
#
loop_
_entity_poly.entity_id
_entity_poly.type
_entity_poly.pdbx_seq_one_letter_code
_entity_poly.pdbx_strand_id
1 'polypeptide(L)'
;MRHILYLAFALFCLTGHAQESAEANTLVANVEGTAAIERSRTLNFTEMGQPNGVRLSGINRFVDLNSGIRLDELVTRANLSLRVLYPQGMRHDQSFVRVYVNNQLSGISQLSVARAGVPHTINIELDPLLFSDFATVRIEYDGTYDSECVDPGNPTLRLDMRPESTLTIGSTPLNLVNDLALLPAPFFDPRDN
;
A
#
# COMPACT_ATOMS: atom_id res chain seq x y z
N MET A 1 41.99 0.76 61.03
CA MET A 1 42.05 2.09 61.64
C MET A 1 40.75 2.74 61.41
N ARG A 2 39.93 2.74 62.44
CA ARG A 2 39.55 3.86 63.29
C ARG A 2 38.65 4.83 62.49
N HIS A 3 37.47 5.10 62.88
CA HIS A 3 36.63 5.38 64.02
C HIS A 3 35.38 6.08 63.53
N ILE A 4 34.21 5.70 63.97
CA ILE A 4 33.39 6.39 65.04
C ILE A 4 32.46 7.43 64.39
N LEU A 5 31.13 7.22 64.38
CA LEU A 5 30.11 7.42 65.45
C LEU A 5 29.55 8.86 65.46
N TYR A 6 28.25 8.99 65.39
CA TYR A 6 27.25 9.76 66.14
C TYR A 6 26.03 10.03 65.26
N LEU A 7 24.87 9.49 65.40
CA LEU A 7 23.82 9.56 66.43
C LEU A 7 23.36 10.98 66.80
N ALA A 8 22.14 11.32 66.38
CA ALA A 8 21.18 12.26 67.00
C ALA A 8 19.92 12.27 66.13
N PHE A 9 18.83 11.66 66.43
CA PHE A 9 17.75 11.97 67.37
C PHE A 9 17.19 13.39 67.19
N ALA A 10 16.04 13.53 66.53
CA ALA A 10 15.05 14.54 66.81
C ALA A 10 13.69 14.09 66.33
N LEU A 11 12.89 13.80 67.28
CA LEU A 11 11.45 13.60 67.32
C LEU A 11 10.78 14.97 67.26
N PHE A 12 9.83 15.22 66.35
CA PHE A 12 8.81 16.22 66.62
C PHE A 12 7.57 16.07 65.70
N CYS A 13 6.49 15.76 66.39
CA CYS A 13 5.07 16.19 66.29
C CYS A 13 4.31 16.21 64.99
N LEU A 14 3.23 15.42 65.15
CA LEU A 14 1.88 15.52 64.57
C LEU A 14 1.40 16.95 64.30
N THR A 15 0.95 17.22 63.09
CA THR A 15 -0.30 17.96 62.87
C THR A 15 -0.98 17.33 61.65
N GLY A 16 -2.15 16.78 61.91
CA GLY A 16 -3.01 16.27 60.89
C GLY A 16 -3.60 17.42 60.06
N HIS A 17 -3.46 17.30 58.73
CA HIS A 17 -4.34 17.96 57.82
C HIS A 17 -5.03 16.88 57.01
N ALA A 18 -6.30 16.69 57.29
CA ALA A 18 -7.21 15.99 56.43
C ALA A 18 -7.26 16.73 55.08
N GLN A 19 -6.60 16.17 54.11
CA GLN A 19 -6.73 16.62 52.72
C GLN A 19 -7.81 15.75 52.08
N GLU A 20 -8.99 16.34 52.03
CA GLU A 20 -10.13 15.86 51.30
C GLU A 20 -9.74 15.72 49.83
N SER A 21 -9.43 14.47 49.45
CA SER A 21 -9.22 14.12 48.04
C SER A 21 -10.58 14.20 47.35
N ALA A 22 -10.80 15.30 46.64
CA ALA A 22 -11.84 15.38 45.64
C ALA A 22 -11.55 14.31 44.60
N GLU A 23 -12.30 13.22 44.62
CA GLU A 23 -12.39 12.26 43.54
C GLU A 23 -12.92 13.00 42.32
N ALA A 24 -12.00 13.45 41.49
CA ALA A 24 -12.32 13.82 40.10
C ALA A 24 -12.76 12.53 39.40
N ASN A 25 -14.06 12.31 39.40
CA ASN A 25 -14.71 11.26 38.63
C ASN A 25 -14.51 11.59 37.15
N THR A 26 -13.35 11.24 36.62
CA THR A 26 -13.06 11.30 35.19
C THR A 26 -13.91 10.22 34.54
N LEU A 27 -15.10 10.63 34.07
CA LEU A 27 -15.84 9.84 33.10
C LEU A 27 -14.96 9.66 31.88
N VAL A 28 -14.14 8.62 31.87
CA VAL A 28 -13.56 8.09 30.65
C VAL A 28 -14.76 7.53 29.89
N ALA A 29 -15.30 8.34 28.98
CA ALA A 29 -16.18 7.84 27.96
C ALA A 29 -15.37 6.77 27.21
N ASN A 30 -15.66 5.51 27.50
CA ASN A 30 -15.30 4.43 26.60
C ASN A 30 -16.04 4.68 25.29
N VAL A 31 -15.40 5.39 24.39
CA VAL A 31 -15.74 5.33 22.98
C VAL A 31 -15.35 3.92 22.57
N GLU A 32 -16.28 2.98 22.72
CA GLU A 32 -16.25 1.75 21.97
C GLU A 32 -16.35 2.15 20.50
N GLY A 33 -15.19 2.51 19.92
CA GLY A 33 -15.05 2.63 18.50
C GLY A 33 -15.37 1.26 17.93
N THR A 34 -16.56 1.12 17.34
CA THR A 34 -16.86 -0.03 16.49
C THR A 34 -15.71 -0.11 15.51
N ALA A 35 -14.84 -1.11 15.65
CA ALA A 35 -13.72 -1.30 14.76
C ALA A 35 -14.30 -1.36 13.34
N ALA A 36 -13.98 -0.36 12.53
CA ALA A 36 -14.48 -0.30 11.18
C ALA A 36 -14.02 -1.57 10.46
N ILE A 37 -14.96 -2.33 9.92
CA ILE A 37 -14.67 -3.60 9.27
C ILE A 37 -13.92 -3.29 7.99
N GLU A 38 -12.64 -3.68 7.94
CA GLU A 38 -11.85 -3.57 6.72
C GLU A 38 -12.44 -4.50 5.64
N ARG A 39 -12.67 -3.95 4.48
CA ARG A 39 -13.08 -4.69 3.27
C ARG A 39 -11.85 -4.92 2.41
N SER A 40 -11.81 -6.05 1.70
CA SER A 40 -10.73 -6.35 0.76
C SER A 40 -11.34 -6.71 -0.57
N ARG A 41 -10.89 -6.03 -1.63
CA ARG A 41 -11.29 -6.27 -3.01
C ARG A 41 -10.05 -6.67 -3.80
N THR A 42 -10.15 -7.74 -4.58
CA THR A 42 -9.07 -8.19 -5.48
C THR A 42 -9.57 -8.14 -6.91
N LEU A 43 -8.87 -7.38 -7.74
CA LEU A 43 -9.13 -7.24 -9.18
C LEU A 43 -8.04 -7.98 -9.95
N ASN A 44 -8.41 -8.87 -10.86
CA ASN A 44 -7.47 -9.49 -11.78
C ASN A 44 -7.30 -8.65 -13.06
N PHE A 45 -6.28 -8.94 -13.86
CA PHE A 45 -6.01 -8.20 -15.09
C PHE A 45 -7.16 -8.31 -16.11
N THR A 46 -7.92 -9.41 -16.10
CA THR A 46 -9.09 -9.56 -16.97
C THR A 46 -10.17 -8.54 -16.63
N GLU A 47 -10.47 -8.35 -15.34
CA GLU A 47 -11.43 -7.36 -14.83
C GLU A 47 -10.96 -5.92 -15.08
N MET A 48 -9.64 -5.71 -15.11
CA MET A 48 -9.02 -4.42 -15.45
C MET A 48 -8.80 -4.22 -16.97
N GLY A 49 -9.48 -5.00 -17.82
CA GLY A 49 -9.45 -4.84 -19.28
C GLY A 49 -8.28 -5.50 -19.99
N GLN A 50 -7.50 -6.36 -19.32
CA GLN A 50 -6.35 -7.06 -19.88
C GLN A 50 -6.50 -8.60 -19.86
N PRO A 51 -7.51 -9.18 -20.58
CA PRO A 51 -7.85 -10.60 -20.47
C PRO A 51 -6.75 -11.54 -21.00
N ASN A 52 -5.86 -11.05 -21.85
CA ASN A 52 -4.75 -11.82 -22.41
C ASN A 52 -3.42 -11.58 -21.70
N GLY A 53 -3.45 -10.84 -20.59
CA GLY A 53 -2.25 -10.28 -19.98
C GLY A 53 -1.65 -9.14 -20.80
N VAL A 54 -0.46 -8.69 -20.43
CA VAL A 54 0.21 -7.56 -21.05
C VAL A 54 1.65 -7.91 -21.35
N ARG A 55 2.11 -7.56 -22.55
CA ARG A 55 3.53 -7.58 -22.92
C ARG A 55 4.07 -6.16 -22.97
N LEU A 56 4.98 -5.85 -22.09
CA LEU A 56 5.80 -4.64 -22.17
C LEU A 56 7.13 -4.94 -22.88
N SER A 57 7.63 -3.95 -23.59
CA SER A 57 8.88 -4.04 -24.35
C SER A 57 9.60 -2.70 -24.32
N GLY A 58 10.80 -2.64 -24.89
CA GLY A 58 11.53 -1.38 -24.98
C GLY A 58 10.79 -0.26 -25.73
N ILE A 59 9.82 -0.60 -26.59
CA ILE A 59 8.97 0.37 -27.33
C ILE A 59 7.68 0.63 -26.55
N ASN A 60 6.95 -0.41 -26.16
CA ASN A 60 5.72 -0.32 -25.37
C ASN A 60 6.05 -0.53 -23.91
N ARG A 61 6.44 0.53 -23.23
CA ARG A 61 7.08 0.46 -21.89
C ARG A 61 6.11 0.46 -20.73
N PHE A 62 4.86 0.81 -20.94
CA PHE A 62 3.89 0.92 -19.85
C PHE A 62 2.50 0.42 -20.25
N VAL A 63 1.71 0.14 -19.23
CA VAL A 63 0.26 -0.11 -19.32
C VAL A 63 -0.43 0.65 -18.20
N ASP A 64 -1.59 1.20 -18.51
CA ASP A 64 -2.48 1.86 -17.55
C ASP A 64 -3.64 0.92 -17.22
N LEU A 65 -3.85 0.69 -15.93
CA LEU A 65 -4.95 -0.09 -15.37
C LEU A 65 -5.81 0.86 -14.54
N ASN A 66 -7.11 0.88 -14.81
CA ASN A 66 -8.02 1.73 -14.06
C ASN A 66 -8.71 0.94 -12.94
N SER A 67 -8.80 1.54 -11.77
CA SER A 67 -9.51 1.00 -10.63
C SER A 67 -10.38 2.10 -10.02
N GLY A 68 -11.67 1.83 -9.86
CA GLY A 68 -12.57 2.71 -9.14
C GLY A 68 -12.45 2.50 -7.64
N ILE A 69 -12.47 3.58 -6.88
CA ILE A 69 -12.57 3.58 -5.42
C ILE A 69 -13.88 4.24 -5.04
N ARG A 70 -14.66 3.60 -4.16
CA ARG A 70 -15.94 4.16 -3.71
C ARG A 70 -15.71 5.45 -2.92
N LEU A 71 -16.63 6.41 -3.05
CA LEU A 71 -16.59 7.68 -2.31
C LEU A 71 -16.73 7.52 -0.81
N ASP A 72 -17.39 6.45 -0.38
CA ASP A 72 -17.67 6.15 1.02
C ASP A 72 -16.61 5.22 1.65
N GLU A 73 -15.48 5.03 0.98
CA GLU A 73 -14.38 4.16 1.45
C GLU A 73 -13.05 4.90 1.45
N LEU A 74 -12.25 4.62 2.46
CA LEU A 74 -10.84 5.03 2.55
C LEU A 74 -9.96 3.81 2.29
N VAL A 75 -9.05 3.91 1.34
CA VAL A 75 -8.05 2.86 1.09
C VAL A 75 -7.04 2.83 2.23
N THR A 76 -6.87 1.67 2.85
CA THR A 76 -5.97 1.45 3.98
C THR A 76 -4.72 0.69 3.57
N ARG A 77 -4.84 -0.11 2.48
CA ARG A 77 -3.73 -0.87 1.94
C ARG A 77 -3.95 -1.16 0.46
N ALA A 78 -2.87 -1.22 -0.30
CA ALA A 78 -2.90 -1.66 -1.69
C ALA A 78 -1.68 -2.53 -2.00
N ASN A 79 -1.88 -3.64 -2.71
CA ASN A 79 -0.83 -4.55 -3.11
C ASN A 79 -1.04 -5.01 -4.55
N LEU A 80 0.00 -4.89 -5.37
CA LEU A 80 0.02 -5.36 -6.74
C LEU A 80 0.86 -6.64 -6.83
N SER A 81 0.22 -7.74 -7.21
CA SER A 81 0.83 -9.05 -7.38
C SER A 81 0.94 -9.36 -8.87
N LEU A 82 2.13 -9.20 -9.44
CA LEU A 82 2.40 -9.38 -10.87
C LEU A 82 2.94 -10.78 -11.14
N ARG A 83 2.23 -11.56 -11.94
CA ARG A 83 2.72 -12.83 -12.46
C ARG A 83 3.50 -12.59 -13.74
N VAL A 84 4.84 -12.64 -13.66
CA VAL A 84 5.72 -12.17 -14.72
C VAL A 84 6.59 -13.28 -15.31
N LEU A 85 7.02 -13.03 -16.54
CA LEU A 85 8.08 -13.79 -17.24
C LEU A 85 8.93 -12.80 -18.03
N TYR A 86 10.24 -12.86 -17.86
CA TYR A 86 11.23 -12.07 -18.61
C TYR A 86 12.45 -12.91 -18.99
N PRO A 87 13.18 -12.58 -20.08
CA PRO A 87 14.29 -13.36 -20.57
C PRO A 87 15.57 -13.22 -19.73
N GLN A 88 16.50 -14.15 -19.94
CA GLN A 88 17.78 -14.17 -19.24
C GLN A 88 18.79 -13.15 -19.80
N GLY A 89 18.65 -12.77 -21.07
CA GLY A 89 19.64 -11.95 -21.80
C GLY A 89 19.64 -10.46 -21.47
N MET A 90 18.94 -10.04 -20.42
CA MET A 90 18.88 -8.64 -20.00
C MET A 90 19.81 -8.37 -18.80
N ARG A 91 20.16 -7.10 -18.58
CA ARG A 91 20.88 -6.68 -17.39
C ARG A 91 19.90 -6.49 -16.23
N HIS A 92 19.75 -7.51 -15.42
CA HIS A 92 18.76 -7.53 -14.32
C HIS A 92 19.08 -6.51 -13.22
N ASP A 93 20.37 -6.20 -13.03
CA ASP A 93 20.84 -5.18 -12.07
C ASP A 93 20.40 -3.75 -12.45
N GLN A 94 20.05 -3.53 -13.71
CA GLN A 94 19.64 -2.25 -14.29
C GLN A 94 18.21 -2.30 -14.87
N SER A 95 17.46 -3.35 -14.58
CA SER A 95 16.11 -3.54 -15.11
C SER A 95 15.10 -3.55 -13.97
N PHE A 96 14.05 -2.72 -14.12
CA PHE A 96 13.07 -2.44 -13.07
C PHE A 96 11.65 -2.47 -13.60
N VAL A 97 10.73 -2.79 -12.70
CA VAL A 97 9.31 -2.49 -12.84
C VAL A 97 8.99 -1.35 -11.89
N ARG A 98 8.46 -0.25 -12.41
CA ARG A 98 7.98 0.89 -11.64
C ARG A 98 6.47 0.92 -11.69
N VAL A 99 5.87 1.24 -10.57
CA VAL A 99 4.42 1.36 -10.47
C VAL A 99 4.09 2.76 -9.97
N TYR A 100 3.25 3.43 -10.75
CA TYR A 100 2.74 4.76 -10.44
C TYR A 100 1.25 4.64 -10.14
N VAL A 101 0.78 5.37 -9.17
CA VAL A 101 -0.64 5.56 -8.89
C VAL A 101 -0.94 7.04 -9.09
N ASN A 102 -1.88 7.35 -9.98
CA ASN A 102 -2.23 8.73 -10.34
C ASN A 102 -1.01 9.60 -10.71
N ASN A 103 -0.09 9.02 -11.51
CA ASN A 103 1.18 9.62 -11.94
C ASN A 103 2.22 9.86 -10.82
N GLN A 104 2.00 9.37 -9.61
CA GLN A 104 2.98 9.42 -8.54
C GLN A 104 3.62 8.05 -8.37
N LEU A 105 4.96 8.00 -8.26
CA LEU A 105 5.68 6.75 -8.05
C LEU A 105 5.30 6.15 -6.69
N SER A 106 4.75 4.95 -6.72
CA SER A 106 4.26 4.25 -5.55
C SER A 106 5.10 3.02 -5.21
N GLY A 107 5.68 2.35 -6.21
CA GLY A 107 6.49 1.18 -5.97
C GLY A 107 7.52 0.90 -7.04
N ILE A 108 8.61 0.23 -6.67
CA ILE A 108 9.66 -0.20 -7.58
C ILE A 108 10.06 -1.65 -7.23
N SER A 109 10.24 -2.47 -8.24
CA SER A 109 10.82 -3.80 -8.10
C SER A 109 11.93 -4.01 -9.10
N GLN A 110 13.12 -4.39 -8.63
CA GLN A 110 14.22 -4.82 -9.48
C GLN A 110 13.97 -6.25 -9.97
N LEU A 111 14.31 -6.53 -11.22
CA LEU A 111 14.19 -7.85 -11.79
C LEU A 111 15.39 -8.73 -11.36
N SER A 112 15.09 -9.94 -10.91
CA SER A 112 16.12 -10.85 -10.39
C SER A 112 16.63 -11.81 -11.46
N VAL A 113 17.95 -11.90 -11.64
CA VAL A 113 18.57 -12.87 -12.54
C VAL A 113 18.20 -14.32 -12.20
N ALA A 114 18.05 -14.65 -10.91
CA ALA A 114 17.68 -15.98 -10.44
C ALA A 114 16.27 -16.43 -10.85
N ARG A 115 15.42 -15.51 -11.26
CA ARG A 115 14.04 -15.74 -11.69
C ARG A 115 13.85 -15.61 -13.20
N ALA A 116 14.87 -15.21 -13.93
CA ALA A 116 14.82 -15.03 -15.38
C ALA A 116 14.50 -16.34 -16.11
N GLY A 117 13.64 -16.26 -17.11
CA GLY A 117 13.18 -17.41 -17.89
C GLY A 117 12.15 -18.31 -17.21
N VAL A 118 11.77 -18.03 -15.97
CA VAL A 118 10.78 -18.80 -15.21
C VAL A 118 9.61 -17.90 -14.77
N PRO A 119 8.35 -18.31 -15.00
CA PRO A 119 7.20 -17.56 -14.48
C PRO A 119 7.25 -17.50 -12.96
N HIS A 120 7.15 -16.28 -12.39
CA HIS A 120 7.13 -16.07 -10.95
C HIS A 120 6.28 -14.85 -10.60
N THR A 121 6.06 -14.64 -9.32
CA THR A 121 5.27 -13.52 -8.82
C THR A 121 6.18 -12.46 -8.20
N ILE A 122 5.92 -11.20 -8.55
CA ILE A 122 6.49 -10.01 -7.92
C ILE A 122 5.36 -9.33 -7.15
N ASN A 123 5.57 -9.10 -5.85
CA ASN A 123 4.63 -8.36 -5.02
C ASN A 123 5.19 -6.95 -4.78
N ILE A 124 4.38 -5.94 -5.05
CA ILE A 124 4.72 -4.53 -4.88
C ILE A 124 3.65 -3.90 -4.00
N GLU A 125 4.05 -3.43 -2.82
CA GLU A 125 3.18 -2.64 -1.97
C GLU A 125 3.05 -1.24 -2.55
N LEU A 126 1.82 -0.74 -2.62
CA LEU A 126 1.50 0.57 -3.14
C LEU A 126 1.04 1.49 -2.01
N ASP A 127 1.36 2.78 -2.12
CA ASP A 127 0.92 3.77 -1.15
C ASP A 127 -0.61 3.96 -1.23
N PRO A 128 -1.36 3.58 -0.20
CA PRO A 128 -2.82 3.68 -0.19
C PRO A 128 -3.33 5.12 -0.29
N LEU A 129 -2.54 6.10 0.15
CA LEU A 129 -2.92 7.52 0.11
C LEU A 129 -3.01 8.08 -1.32
N LEU A 130 -2.41 7.39 -2.30
CA LEU A 130 -2.47 7.78 -3.70
C LEU A 130 -3.76 7.32 -4.39
N PHE A 131 -4.54 6.45 -3.75
CA PHE A 131 -5.81 5.96 -4.30
C PHE A 131 -6.94 6.93 -3.93
N SER A 132 -7.46 7.57 -4.94
CA SER A 132 -8.64 8.45 -4.85
C SER A 132 -9.68 7.99 -5.88
N ASP A 133 -10.86 8.53 -5.87
CA ASP A 133 -12.05 8.22 -6.70
C ASP A 133 -11.84 7.29 -7.90
N PHE A 134 -11.06 7.75 -8.89
CA PHE A 134 -10.59 6.97 -10.03
C PHE A 134 -9.07 6.89 -9.95
N ALA A 135 -8.57 5.72 -9.59
CA ALA A 135 -7.14 5.48 -9.54
C ALA A 135 -6.66 4.85 -10.84
N THR A 136 -5.67 5.47 -11.47
CA THR A 136 -4.93 4.88 -12.58
C THR A 136 -3.63 4.31 -12.05
N VAL A 137 -3.48 2.99 -12.15
CA VAL A 137 -2.25 2.27 -11.81
C VAL A 137 -1.47 2.05 -13.09
N ARG A 138 -0.38 2.79 -13.27
CA ARG A 138 0.55 2.63 -14.39
C ARG A 138 1.68 1.70 -13.99
N ILE A 139 1.87 0.65 -14.77
CA ILE A 139 3.00 -0.27 -14.64
C ILE A 139 3.97 0.04 -15.77
N GLU A 140 5.16 0.50 -15.43
CA GLU A 140 6.22 0.83 -16.38
C GLU A 140 7.37 -0.17 -16.26
N TYR A 141 7.84 -0.64 -17.40
CA TYR A 141 8.98 -1.52 -17.52
C TYR A 141 10.18 -0.75 -18.08
N ASP A 142 11.28 -0.79 -17.34
CA ASP A 142 12.56 -0.23 -17.73
C ASP A 142 13.58 -1.38 -17.85
N GLY A 143 13.75 -1.89 -19.08
CA GLY A 143 14.64 -2.99 -19.40
C GLY A 143 15.93 -2.52 -20.05
N THR A 144 17.04 -3.08 -19.61
CA THR A 144 18.38 -2.81 -20.14
C THR A 144 19.04 -4.11 -20.53
N TYR A 145 19.83 -4.12 -21.60
CA TYR A 145 20.68 -5.24 -21.98
C TYR A 145 22.11 -4.76 -22.24
N ASP A 146 23.04 -5.71 -22.26
CA ASP A 146 24.48 -5.41 -22.37
C ASP A 146 24.86 -5.13 -23.81
N SER A 147 24.63 -3.87 -24.26
CA SER A 147 25.04 -3.36 -25.56
C SER A 147 25.29 -1.86 -25.47
N GLU A 148 26.32 -1.39 -26.17
CA GLU A 148 26.60 0.04 -26.27
C GLU A 148 25.48 0.80 -27.02
N CYS A 149 24.79 0.11 -27.93
CA CYS A 149 23.66 0.66 -28.69
C CYS A 149 22.40 -0.11 -28.30
N VAL A 150 21.54 0.51 -27.52
CA VAL A 150 20.26 -0.10 -27.09
C VAL A 150 19.26 0.01 -28.23
N ASP A 151 18.91 -1.12 -28.86
CA ASP A 151 17.77 -1.21 -29.75
C ASP A 151 16.50 -1.47 -28.94
N PRO A 152 15.54 -0.53 -28.87
CA PRO A 152 14.27 -0.71 -28.15
C PRO A 152 13.42 -1.85 -28.71
N GLY A 153 13.63 -2.26 -29.96
CA GLY A 153 12.96 -3.39 -30.60
C GLY A 153 13.55 -4.76 -30.24
N ASN A 154 14.65 -4.79 -29.47
CA ASN A 154 15.31 -6.04 -29.13
C ASN A 154 14.37 -6.96 -28.33
N PRO A 155 14.16 -8.22 -28.78
CA PRO A 155 13.26 -9.17 -28.13
C PRO A 155 13.69 -9.58 -26.72
N THR A 156 14.94 -9.30 -26.31
CA THR A 156 15.37 -9.45 -24.92
C THR A 156 14.79 -8.39 -23.99
N LEU A 157 14.36 -7.26 -24.53
CA LEU A 157 13.75 -6.20 -23.75
C LEU A 157 12.23 -6.41 -23.65
N ARG A 158 11.81 -7.48 -22.99
CA ARG A 158 10.38 -7.76 -22.79
C ARG A 158 10.08 -8.22 -21.38
N LEU A 159 8.90 -7.85 -20.92
CA LEU A 159 8.28 -8.34 -19.70
C LEU A 159 6.86 -8.79 -20.04
N ASP A 160 6.61 -10.09 -19.91
CA ASP A 160 5.29 -10.66 -20.08
C ASP A 160 4.59 -10.72 -18.72
N MET A 161 3.49 -9.99 -18.53
CA MET A 161 2.61 -10.05 -17.36
C MET A 161 1.39 -10.87 -17.72
N ARG A 162 1.09 -11.86 -16.88
CA ARG A 162 -0.02 -12.81 -17.11
C ARG A 162 -1.34 -12.26 -16.59
N PRO A 163 -2.49 -12.73 -17.14
CA PRO A 163 -3.82 -12.28 -16.71
C PRO A 163 -4.15 -12.64 -15.26
N GLU A 164 -3.45 -13.60 -14.67
CA GLU A 164 -3.57 -13.96 -13.25
C GLU A 164 -2.92 -12.94 -12.29
N SER A 165 -2.33 -11.89 -12.81
CA SER A 165 -1.86 -10.75 -11.99
C SER A 165 -3.04 -10.06 -11.34
N THR A 166 -2.86 -9.61 -10.09
CA THR A 166 -3.95 -9.05 -9.28
C THR A 166 -3.55 -7.75 -8.60
N LEU A 167 -4.53 -6.85 -8.47
CA LEU A 167 -4.48 -5.69 -7.60
C LEU A 167 -5.43 -5.94 -6.42
N THR A 168 -4.90 -6.00 -5.22
CA THR A 168 -5.69 -6.14 -3.98
C THR A 168 -5.71 -4.81 -3.25
N ILE A 169 -6.92 -4.32 -2.97
CA ILE A 169 -7.17 -3.06 -2.27
C ILE A 169 -7.93 -3.38 -0.99
N GLY A 170 -7.36 -2.99 0.14
CA GLY A 170 -8.04 -2.97 1.43
C GLY A 170 -8.62 -1.60 1.70
N SER A 171 -9.87 -1.53 2.11
CA SER A 171 -10.56 -0.27 2.39
C SER A 171 -11.37 -0.36 3.68
N THR A 172 -11.60 0.80 4.26
CA THR A 172 -12.46 0.96 5.44
C THR A 172 -13.59 1.94 5.12
N PRO A 173 -14.84 1.60 5.43
CA PRO A 173 -15.96 2.51 5.23
C PRO A 173 -15.76 3.80 6.03
N LEU A 174 -16.04 4.94 5.39
CA LEU A 174 -16.10 6.24 6.05
C LEU A 174 -17.43 6.39 6.77
N ASN A 175 -17.38 6.90 7.99
CA ASN A 175 -18.59 7.23 8.72
C ASN A 175 -19.16 8.57 8.22
N LEU A 176 -19.80 8.55 7.06
CA LEU A 176 -20.38 9.73 6.46
C LEU A 176 -21.73 10.05 7.11
N VAL A 177 -21.97 11.33 7.35
CA VAL A 177 -23.29 11.80 7.77
C VAL A 177 -24.27 11.59 6.61
N ASN A 178 -25.49 11.12 6.94
CA ASN A 178 -26.54 10.94 5.93
C ASN A 178 -26.90 12.31 5.32
N ASP A 179 -26.42 12.54 4.10
CA ASP A 179 -26.69 13.74 3.31
C ASP A 179 -27.18 13.34 1.91
N LEU A 180 -28.27 13.96 1.48
CA LEU A 180 -28.83 13.74 0.14
C LEU A 180 -27.87 14.19 -0.97
N ALA A 181 -26.93 15.07 -0.66
CA ALA A 181 -25.88 15.49 -1.60
C ALA A 181 -24.91 14.34 -1.96
N LEU A 182 -24.89 13.28 -1.15
CA LEU A 182 -24.07 12.10 -1.43
C LEU A 182 -24.75 11.09 -2.39
N LEU A 183 -26.01 11.32 -2.76
CA LEU A 183 -26.67 10.45 -3.73
C LEU A 183 -25.99 10.52 -5.12
N PRO A 184 -25.89 9.38 -5.82
CA PRO A 184 -26.47 8.06 -5.52
C PRO A 184 -25.69 7.18 -4.55
N ALA A 185 -24.47 7.56 -4.13
CA ALA A 185 -23.75 6.84 -3.09
C ALA A 185 -24.49 6.97 -1.72
N PRO A 186 -24.55 5.93 -0.87
CA PRO A 186 -23.88 4.62 -1.00
C PRO A 186 -24.68 3.54 -1.77
N PHE A 187 -25.86 3.87 -2.32
CA PHE A 187 -26.75 2.89 -2.94
C PHE A 187 -26.23 2.42 -4.31
N PHE A 188 -25.62 3.34 -5.05
CA PHE A 188 -25.01 3.04 -6.35
C PHE A 188 -23.78 3.92 -6.55
N ASP A 189 -22.64 3.30 -6.76
CA ASP A 189 -21.40 3.98 -7.12
C ASP A 189 -20.93 3.45 -8.48
N PRO A 190 -20.86 4.29 -9.54
CA PRO A 190 -20.42 3.87 -10.87
C PRO A 190 -18.94 3.43 -10.90
N ARG A 191 -18.20 3.64 -9.81
CA ARG A 191 -16.81 3.23 -9.64
C ARG A 191 -16.66 1.82 -9.11
N ASP A 192 -17.76 1.21 -8.64
CA ASP A 192 -17.81 -0.15 -8.13
C ASP A 192 -18.06 -1.11 -9.31
N ASN A 193 -17.00 -1.41 -10.06
CA ASN A 193 -17.04 -2.38 -11.19
C ASN A 193 -16.41 -3.69 -10.77
#